data_248ac9b30aeacf979cfe8fc6a2f82a67
#
_entry.id   248ac9b30aeacf979cfe8fc6a2f82a67
#
_cell.length_a   1.000
_cell.length_b   1.000
_cell.length_c   1.000
_cell.angle_alpha   90.00
_cell.angle_beta   90.00
_cell.angle_gamma   90.00
#
_symmetry.space_group_name_H-M   'P 1'
#
loop_
_entity.id
_entity.type
_entity.pdbx_description
1 polymer ?
#
loop_
_entity_poly.entity_id
_entity_poly.type
_entity_poly.pdbx_seq_one_letter_code
_entity_poly.pdbx_strand_id
1 'polypeptide(L)'
;MITGEMKNKVDSIWDTIWTGGIASPITVLEQITYLMFMKLLDDNQLKAEANANLLGVPLKNKVFKDGICVISENPKVETEYKNLRWNVFHNFEPGEMLTNIQTYVFPFIKTIGEGKDTAFSRYMKDTVFLIPTAKVLAKVVDGIDDMDMNNKDIMGDVYEYL
;
A
#
# COMPACT_ATOMS: atom_id res chain seq x y z
N MET A 1 20.56 -1.72 -6.18
CA MET A 1 20.87 -0.36 -6.66
C MET A 1 19.74 0.17 -7.51
N ILE A 2 19.37 1.41 -7.29
CA ILE A 2 18.26 2.05 -7.99
C ILE A 2 18.78 2.66 -9.31
N THR A 3 18.02 2.49 -10.41
CA THR A 3 18.38 3.10 -11.70
C THR A 3 18.10 4.60 -11.71
N GLY A 4 18.66 5.34 -12.67
CA GLY A 4 18.41 6.77 -12.81
C GLY A 4 16.93 7.10 -13.03
N GLU A 5 16.22 6.28 -13.80
CA GLU A 5 14.78 6.43 -14.02
C GLU A 5 14.00 6.21 -12.73
N MET A 6 14.33 5.15 -11.99
CA MET A 6 13.69 4.85 -10.71
C MET A 6 13.94 5.96 -9.70
N LYS A 7 15.16 6.47 -9.64
CA LYS A 7 15.53 7.59 -8.78
C LYS A 7 14.66 8.82 -9.05
N ASN A 8 14.47 9.15 -10.33
CA ASN A 8 13.65 10.30 -10.71
C ASN A 8 12.19 10.11 -10.28
N LYS A 9 11.66 8.89 -10.39
CA LYS A 9 10.30 8.57 -9.95
C LYS A 9 10.16 8.72 -8.45
N VAL A 10 11.13 8.22 -7.68
CA VAL A 10 11.13 8.35 -6.22
C VAL A 10 11.21 9.82 -5.80
N ASP A 11 12.09 10.59 -6.44
CA ASP A 11 12.21 12.03 -6.18
C ASP A 11 10.91 12.77 -6.45
N SER A 12 10.22 12.44 -7.53
CA SER A 12 8.94 13.04 -7.88
C SER A 12 7.86 12.72 -6.84
N ILE A 13 7.81 11.49 -6.38
CA ILE A 13 6.86 11.08 -5.32
C ILE A 13 7.16 11.84 -4.03
N TRP A 14 8.43 11.90 -3.65
CA TRP A 14 8.87 12.63 -2.46
C TRP A 14 8.43 14.09 -2.51
N ASP A 15 8.74 14.77 -3.63
CA ASP A 15 8.40 16.19 -3.82
C ASP A 15 6.89 16.41 -3.77
N THR A 16 6.11 15.51 -4.33
CA THR A 16 4.65 15.60 -4.32
C THR A 16 4.11 15.60 -2.90
N ILE A 17 4.62 14.72 -2.05
CA ILE A 17 4.18 14.65 -0.64
C ILE A 17 4.69 15.86 0.13
N TRP A 18 5.96 16.20 -0.06
CA TRP A 18 6.62 17.31 0.64
C TRP A 18 5.90 18.63 0.36
N THR A 19 5.66 18.94 -0.92
CA THR A 19 4.98 20.19 -1.32
C THR A 19 3.48 20.15 -1.03
N GLY A 20 2.93 18.96 -0.80
CA GLY A 20 1.51 18.77 -0.48
C GLY A 20 1.15 19.07 0.98
N GLY A 21 2.13 19.45 1.81
CA GLY A 21 1.88 19.87 3.18
C GLY A 21 2.50 19.03 4.28
N ILE A 22 3.30 18.02 3.94
CA ILE A 22 4.01 17.20 4.93
C ILE A 22 5.48 17.63 4.94
N ALA A 23 5.90 18.28 6.02
CA ALA A 23 7.21 18.90 6.12
C ALA A 23 8.25 18.11 6.93
N SER A 24 7.92 16.91 7.38
CA SER A 24 8.87 16.05 8.10
C SER A 24 9.40 14.97 7.16
N PRO A 25 10.73 14.86 6.96
CA PRO A 25 11.29 13.81 6.11
C PRO A 25 10.90 12.39 6.55
N ILE A 26 10.87 12.15 7.85
CA ILE A 26 10.47 10.83 8.38
C ILE A 26 9.02 10.53 8.04
N THR A 27 8.15 11.51 8.16
CA THR A 27 6.73 11.36 7.84
C THR A 27 6.52 11.08 6.35
N VAL A 28 7.24 11.78 5.47
CA VAL A 28 7.17 11.53 4.03
C VAL A 28 7.58 10.10 3.72
N LEU A 29 8.70 9.65 4.30
CA LEU A 29 9.20 8.29 4.12
C LEU A 29 8.17 7.25 4.57
N GLU A 30 7.54 7.48 5.73
CA GLU A 30 6.51 6.58 6.25
C GLU A 30 5.31 6.47 5.31
N GLN A 31 4.83 7.60 4.78
CA GLN A 31 3.68 7.58 3.87
C GLN A 31 4.00 6.81 2.58
N ILE A 32 5.16 7.03 2.01
CA ILE A 32 5.62 6.27 0.83
C ILE A 32 5.66 4.78 1.15
N THR A 33 6.19 4.42 2.31
CA THR A 33 6.30 3.04 2.76
C THR A 33 4.94 2.36 2.84
N TYR A 34 3.96 3.01 3.43
CA TYR A 34 2.62 2.43 3.58
C TYR A 34 2.00 2.14 2.21
N LEU A 35 2.11 3.09 1.29
CA LEU A 35 1.53 2.93 -0.05
C LEU A 35 2.26 1.84 -0.85
N MET A 36 3.59 1.81 -0.79
CA MET A 36 4.36 0.75 -1.45
C MET A 36 4.03 -0.63 -0.88
N PHE A 37 3.83 -0.71 0.43
CA PHE A 37 3.45 -1.97 1.08
C PHE A 37 2.07 -2.43 0.60
N MET A 38 1.11 -1.52 0.47
CA MET A 38 -0.21 -1.84 -0.08
C MET A 38 -0.11 -2.44 -1.49
N LYS A 39 0.71 -1.83 -2.33
CA LYS A 39 0.92 -2.33 -3.69
C LYS A 39 1.60 -3.69 -3.69
N LEU A 40 2.62 -3.87 -2.87
CA LEU A 40 3.36 -5.14 -2.81
C LEU A 40 2.47 -6.29 -2.32
N LEU A 41 1.61 -6.06 -1.34
CA LEU A 41 0.69 -7.08 -0.88
C LEU A 41 -0.19 -7.59 -2.03
N ASP A 42 -0.72 -6.66 -2.82
CA ASP A 42 -1.58 -7.02 -3.95
C ASP A 42 -0.79 -7.69 -5.08
N ASP A 43 0.37 -7.13 -5.44
CA ASP A 43 1.23 -7.70 -6.48
C ASP A 43 1.63 -9.14 -6.12
N ASN A 44 1.96 -9.40 -4.87
CA ASN A 44 2.32 -10.74 -4.41
C ASN A 44 1.15 -11.70 -4.52
N GLN A 45 -0.06 -11.28 -4.18
CA GLN A 45 -1.23 -12.13 -4.32
C GLN A 45 -1.59 -12.36 -5.78
N LEU A 46 -1.46 -11.34 -6.65
CA LEU A 46 -1.68 -11.51 -8.09
C LEU A 46 -0.73 -12.56 -8.67
N LYS A 47 0.53 -12.54 -8.29
CA LYS A 47 1.50 -13.56 -8.72
C LYS A 47 1.12 -14.95 -8.21
N ALA A 48 0.72 -15.05 -6.95
CA ALA A 48 0.31 -16.32 -6.36
C ALA A 48 -0.96 -16.86 -7.03
N GLU A 49 -1.90 -15.99 -7.35
CA GLU A 49 -3.13 -16.36 -8.07
C GLU A 49 -2.81 -16.89 -9.46
N ALA A 50 -1.92 -16.21 -10.18
CA ALA A 50 -1.49 -16.65 -11.52
C ALA A 50 -0.81 -18.03 -11.47
N ASN A 51 0.06 -18.24 -10.49
CA ASN A 51 0.75 -19.53 -10.32
C ASN A 51 -0.23 -20.66 -9.96
N ALA A 52 -1.18 -20.39 -9.07
CA ALA A 52 -2.19 -21.36 -8.68
C ALA A 52 -3.08 -21.75 -9.87
N ASN A 53 -3.48 -20.78 -10.68
CA ASN A 53 -4.23 -21.01 -11.92
C ASN A 53 -3.46 -21.88 -12.90
N LEU A 54 -2.19 -21.57 -13.09
CA LEU A 54 -1.33 -22.32 -14.00
C LEU A 54 -1.18 -23.78 -13.58
N LEU A 55 -1.07 -24.01 -12.27
CA LEU A 55 -0.92 -25.35 -11.70
C LEU A 55 -2.26 -26.07 -11.49
N GLY A 56 -3.39 -25.37 -11.66
CA GLY A 56 -4.72 -25.96 -11.46
C GLY A 56 -5.03 -26.29 -10.00
N VAL A 57 -4.43 -25.58 -9.05
CA VAL A 57 -4.62 -25.81 -7.62
C VAL A 57 -5.25 -24.58 -6.95
N PRO A 58 -6.02 -24.75 -5.87
CA PRO A 58 -6.57 -23.60 -5.13
C PRO A 58 -5.46 -22.84 -4.42
N LEU A 59 -5.59 -21.51 -4.36
CA LEU A 59 -4.67 -20.66 -3.62
C LEU A 59 -5.00 -20.72 -2.13
N LYS A 60 -3.97 -20.97 -1.32
CA LYS A 60 -4.08 -21.01 0.14
C LYS A 60 -3.44 -19.75 0.75
N ASN A 61 -3.87 -19.40 1.95
CA ASN A 61 -3.30 -18.29 2.73
C ASN A 61 -3.40 -16.94 2.03
N LYS A 62 -4.54 -16.65 1.44
CA LYS A 62 -4.80 -15.36 0.80
C LYS A 62 -4.80 -14.24 1.82
N VAL A 63 -4.12 -13.14 1.51
CA VAL A 63 -4.24 -11.89 2.27
C VAL A 63 -5.61 -11.26 2.00
N PHE A 64 -6.00 -11.19 0.72
CA PHE A 64 -7.30 -10.68 0.29
C PHE A 64 -8.19 -11.86 -0.05
N LYS A 65 -9.12 -12.15 0.84
CA LYS A 65 -10.04 -13.28 0.70
C LYS A 65 -11.21 -12.91 -0.20
N ASP A 66 -12.11 -13.82 -0.42
CA ASP A 66 -13.36 -13.53 -1.14
C ASP A 66 -14.37 -12.96 -0.15
N GLY A 67 -15.28 -12.11 -0.64
CA GLY A 67 -16.40 -11.61 0.14
C GLY A 67 -16.08 -10.38 0.99
N ILE A 68 -16.64 -10.33 2.17
CA ILE A 68 -16.60 -9.16 3.05
C ILE A 68 -15.48 -9.29 4.08
N CYS A 69 -14.72 -8.20 4.24
CA CYS A 69 -13.72 -8.06 5.29
C CYS A 69 -14.32 -7.20 6.41
N VAL A 70 -14.37 -7.73 7.61
CA VAL A 70 -14.72 -6.96 8.80
C VAL A 70 -13.43 -6.46 9.44
N ILE A 71 -13.22 -5.16 9.37
CA ILE A 71 -12.00 -4.52 9.87
C ILE A 71 -12.12 -4.23 11.35
N SER A 72 -13.31 -3.85 11.80
CA SER A 72 -13.59 -3.53 13.19
C SER A 72 -15.03 -3.97 13.53
N GLU A 73 -15.22 -4.42 14.74
CA GLU A 73 -16.55 -4.85 15.22
C GLU A 73 -17.27 -3.74 15.99
N ASN A 74 -16.53 -2.84 16.63
CA ASN A 74 -17.15 -1.85 17.52
C ASN A 74 -16.42 -0.50 17.44
N PRO A 75 -16.85 0.44 16.60
CA PRO A 75 -17.99 0.33 15.67
C PRO A 75 -17.69 -0.64 14.52
N LYS A 76 -18.75 -1.20 13.93
CA LYS A 76 -18.57 -2.14 12.82
C LYS A 76 -18.10 -1.40 11.58
N VAL A 77 -16.94 -1.77 11.06
CA VAL A 77 -16.36 -1.25 9.83
C VAL A 77 -16.07 -2.45 8.94
N GLU A 78 -16.70 -2.49 7.79
CA GLU A 78 -16.53 -3.59 6.84
C GLU A 78 -16.56 -3.11 5.41
N THR A 79 -15.90 -3.86 4.52
CA THR A 79 -15.86 -3.60 3.09
C THR A 79 -15.59 -4.91 2.35
N GLU A 80 -15.86 -4.92 1.05
CA GLU A 80 -15.45 -6.08 0.25
C GLU A 80 -13.93 -6.13 0.15
N TYR A 81 -13.34 -7.32 0.29
CA TYR A 81 -11.89 -7.49 0.18
C TYR A 81 -11.32 -6.93 -1.12
N LYS A 82 -12.06 -7.03 -2.24
CA LYS A 82 -11.58 -6.52 -3.54
C LYS A 82 -11.23 -5.03 -3.49
N ASN A 83 -11.96 -4.25 -2.69
CA ASN A 83 -11.73 -2.81 -2.57
C ASN A 83 -10.48 -2.47 -1.75
N LEU A 84 -9.89 -3.45 -1.09
CA LEU A 84 -8.62 -3.29 -0.37
C LEU A 84 -7.40 -3.54 -1.28
N ARG A 85 -7.63 -4.00 -2.51
CA ARG A 85 -6.56 -4.37 -3.43
C ARG A 85 -6.16 -3.19 -4.30
N TRP A 86 -4.87 -2.97 -4.40
CA TRP A 86 -4.30 -1.88 -5.18
C TRP A 86 -4.80 -1.88 -6.63
N ASN A 87 -4.85 -3.04 -7.28
CA ASN A 87 -5.27 -3.13 -8.69
C ASN A 87 -6.72 -2.70 -8.90
N VAL A 88 -7.52 -2.66 -7.85
CA VAL A 88 -8.91 -2.18 -7.89
C VAL A 88 -8.97 -0.71 -7.55
N PHE A 89 -8.47 -0.32 -6.37
CA PHE A 89 -8.68 1.05 -5.89
C PHE A 89 -7.83 2.10 -6.60
N HIS A 90 -6.73 1.72 -7.25
CA HIS A 90 -5.94 2.70 -8.02
C HIS A 90 -6.73 3.29 -9.20
N ASN A 91 -7.83 2.66 -9.59
CA ASN A 91 -8.75 3.16 -10.62
C ASN A 91 -9.88 4.03 -10.07
N PHE A 92 -9.99 4.16 -8.75
CA PHE A 92 -11.04 4.97 -8.15
C PHE A 92 -10.81 6.46 -8.41
N GLU A 93 -11.89 7.25 -8.37
CA GLU A 93 -11.76 8.70 -8.36
C GLU A 93 -10.92 9.11 -7.14
N PRO A 94 -10.11 10.19 -7.25
CA PRO A 94 -9.20 10.56 -6.16
C PRO A 94 -9.84 10.69 -4.79
N GLY A 95 -10.99 11.33 -4.69
CA GLY A 95 -11.69 11.48 -3.41
C GLY A 95 -12.17 10.16 -2.83
N GLU A 96 -12.71 9.29 -3.69
CA GLU A 96 -13.15 7.94 -3.31
C GLU A 96 -11.95 7.10 -2.88
N MET A 97 -10.83 7.20 -3.61
CA MET A 97 -9.61 6.47 -3.29
C MET A 97 -9.06 6.89 -1.92
N LEU A 98 -9.04 8.18 -1.65
CA LEU A 98 -8.56 8.69 -0.35
C LEU A 98 -9.44 8.18 0.80
N THR A 99 -10.76 8.27 0.65
CA THR A 99 -11.69 7.75 1.65
C THR A 99 -11.50 6.25 1.86
N ASN A 100 -11.36 5.49 0.77
CA ASN A 100 -11.16 4.06 0.82
C ASN A 100 -9.88 3.69 1.58
N ILE A 101 -8.78 4.38 1.29
CA ILE A 101 -7.51 4.11 1.97
C ILE A 101 -7.59 4.48 3.44
N GLN A 102 -8.09 5.66 3.77
CA GLN A 102 -8.19 6.13 5.15
C GLN A 102 -9.09 5.26 6.01
N THR A 103 -10.23 4.85 5.45
CA THR A 103 -11.29 4.17 6.21
C THR A 103 -11.08 2.66 6.26
N TYR A 104 -10.57 2.06 5.18
CA TYR A 104 -10.55 0.61 5.03
C TYR A 104 -9.16 0.02 4.82
N VAL A 105 -8.41 0.50 3.83
CA VAL A 105 -7.14 -0.14 3.44
C VAL A 105 -6.09 0.01 4.52
N PHE A 106 -5.87 1.23 4.99
CA PHE A 106 -4.85 1.47 6.01
C PHE A 106 -5.18 0.76 7.34
N PRO A 107 -6.42 0.85 7.87
CA PRO A 107 -6.80 0.05 9.04
C PRO A 107 -6.66 -1.45 8.82
N PHE A 108 -6.95 -1.95 7.60
CA PHE A 108 -6.76 -3.35 7.27
C PHE A 108 -5.30 -3.77 7.36
N ILE A 109 -4.37 -2.99 6.79
CA ILE A 109 -2.94 -3.34 6.87
C ILE A 109 -2.47 -3.38 8.32
N LYS A 110 -2.99 -2.53 9.17
CA LYS A 110 -2.64 -2.55 10.60
C LYS A 110 -3.09 -3.82 11.29
N THR A 111 -4.11 -4.52 10.77
CA THR A 111 -4.55 -5.79 11.32
C THR A 111 -3.68 -6.97 10.89
N ILE A 112 -2.91 -6.82 9.82
CA ILE A 112 -2.00 -7.87 9.34
C ILE A 112 -0.90 -8.06 10.39
N GLY A 113 -0.80 -9.26 10.93
CA GLY A 113 0.16 -9.53 12.00
C GLY A 113 -0.34 -9.18 13.40
N GLU A 114 -1.58 -8.71 13.53
CA GLU A 114 -2.21 -8.50 14.84
C GLU A 114 -2.17 -9.81 15.64
N GLY A 115 -1.80 -9.72 16.90
CA GLY A 115 -1.61 -10.90 17.74
C GLY A 115 -0.26 -11.60 17.56
N LYS A 116 0.58 -11.12 16.64
CA LYS A 116 1.95 -11.62 16.43
C LYS A 116 2.95 -10.59 16.93
N ASP A 117 3.97 -11.05 17.62
CA ASP A 117 5.04 -10.16 18.09
C ASP A 117 6.14 -10.08 17.02
N THR A 118 5.84 -9.36 15.95
CA THR A 118 6.78 -9.14 14.84
C THR A 118 7.21 -7.68 14.79
N ALA A 119 8.35 -7.42 14.14
CA ALA A 119 8.82 -6.05 13.92
C ALA A 119 7.77 -5.23 13.15
N PHE A 120 7.10 -5.85 12.17
CA PHE A 120 6.06 -5.20 11.38
C PHE A 120 4.86 -4.81 12.26
N SER A 121 4.35 -5.71 13.10
CA SER A 121 3.19 -5.43 13.94
C SER A 121 3.50 -4.32 14.96
N ARG A 122 4.70 -4.33 15.53
CA ARG A 122 5.14 -3.26 16.44
C ARG A 122 5.27 -1.93 15.74
N TYR A 123 5.84 -1.92 14.54
CA TYR A 123 6.01 -0.71 13.74
C TYR A 123 4.65 -0.09 13.38
N MET A 124 3.70 -0.90 12.93
CA MET A 124 2.40 -0.41 12.45
C MET A 124 1.44 0.03 13.56
N LYS A 125 1.69 -0.36 14.78
CA LYS A 125 0.77 -0.14 15.92
C LYS A 125 0.36 1.33 16.10
N ASP A 126 1.34 2.24 16.04
CA ASP A 126 1.12 3.65 16.33
C ASP A 126 1.18 4.53 15.08
N THR A 127 1.11 3.93 13.89
CA THR A 127 1.23 4.67 12.64
C THR A 127 -0.10 5.32 12.24
N VAL A 128 0.00 6.42 11.49
CA VAL A 128 -1.15 7.17 10.99
C VAL A 128 -0.94 7.49 9.52
N PHE A 129 -2.00 7.34 8.72
CA PHE A 129 -1.99 7.72 7.31
C PHE A 129 -2.27 9.21 7.21
N LEU A 130 -1.31 9.98 6.71
CA LEU A 130 -1.32 11.45 6.77
C LEU A 130 -1.36 12.15 5.40
N ILE A 131 -1.52 11.42 4.31
CA ILE A 131 -1.66 12.06 2.99
C ILE A 131 -2.87 13.01 3.06
N PRO A 132 -2.67 14.33 2.84
CA PRO A 132 -3.69 15.31 3.25
C PRO A 132 -4.82 15.50 2.25
N THR A 133 -4.61 15.28 0.97
CA THR A 133 -5.60 15.58 -0.07
C THR A 133 -5.68 14.47 -1.10
N ALA A 134 -6.84 14.38 -1.74
CA ALA A 134 -7.07 13.44 -2.83
C ALA A 134 -6.12 13.69 -4.02
N LYS A 135 -5.82 14.96 -4.30
CA LYS A 135 -4.92 15.33 -5.40
C LYS A 135 -3.51 14.82 -5.15
N VAL A 136 -2.98 15.00 -3.94
CA VAL A 136 -1.66 14.50 -3.56
C VAL A 136 -1.64 12.97 -3.64
N LEU A 137 -2.65 12.32 -3.09
CA LEU A 137 -2.74 10.87 -3.12
C LEU A 137 -2.73 10.33 -4.56
N ALA A 138 -3.54 10.90 -5.44
CA ALA A 138 -3.63 10.44 -6.82
C ALA A 138 -2.28 10.53 -7.53
N LYS A 139 -1.54 11.62 -7.34
CA LYS A 139 -0.20 11.78 -7.94
C LYS A 139 0.79 10.76 -7.39
N VAL A 140 0.74 10.49 -6.08
CA VAL A 140 1.64 9.53 -5.45
C VAL A 140 1.33 8.12 -5.93
N VAL A 141 0.05 7.75 -6.00
CA VAL A 141 -0.38 6.43 -6.50
C VAL A 141 0.06 6.24 -7.94
N ASP A 142 -0.14 7.25 -8.80
CA ASP A 142 0.32 7.18 -10.20
C ASP A 142 1.83 6.99 -10.28
N GLY A 143 2.58 7.70 -9.44
CA GLY A 143 4.04 7.57 -9.39
C GLY A 143 4.48 6.18 -8.96
N ILE A 144 3.81 5.59 -7.99
CA ILE A 144 4.10 4.23 -7.53
C ILE A 144 3.75 3.20 -8.61
N ASP A 145 2.63 3.40 -9.32
CA ASP A 145 2.24 2.52 -10.42
C ASP A 145 3.29 2.51 -11.55
N ASP A 146 3.97 3.64 -11.77
CA ASP A 146 5.03 3.74 -12.78
C ASP A 146 6.34 3.07 -12.35
N MET A 147 6.48 2.71 -11.08
CA MET A 147 7.71 2.06 -10.61
C MET A 147 7.69 0.58 -10.93
N ASP A 148 8.87 0.04 -11.32
CA ASP A 148 9.04 -1.38 -11.52
C ASP A 148 9.17 -2.08 -10.16
N MET A 149 8.09 -2.67 -9.69
CA MET A 149 8.04 -3.38 -8.41
C MET A 149 8.35 -4.87 -8.54
N ASN A 150 8.76 -5.32 -9.72
CA ASN A 150 9.08 -6.75 -9.95
C ASN A 150 10.47 -7.13 -9.42
N ASN A 151 11.31 -6.15 -9.13
CA ASN A 151 12.62 -6.40 -8.52
C ASN A 151 12.40 -6.82 -7.06
N LYS A 152 13.07 -7.89 -6.65
CA LYS A 152 12.92 -8.47 -5.30
C LYS A 152 13.21 -7.50 -4.17
N ASP A 153 14.11 -6.54 -4.41
CA ASP A 153 14.61 -5.65 -3.37
C ASP A 153 14.23 -4.19 -3.60
N ILE A 154 13.17 -3.96 -4.38
CA ILE A 154 12.78 -2.58 -4.72
C ILE A 154 12.52 -1.72 -3.48
N MET A 155 11.90 -2.28 -2.46
CA MET A 155 11.64 -1.56 -1.21
C MET A 155 12.95 -1.18 -0.53
N GLY A 156 13.88 -2.13 -0.42
CA GLY A 156 15.20 -1.89 0.16
C GLY A 156 15.99 -0.86 -0.63
N ASP A 157 15.97 -0.97 -1.96
CA ASP A 157 16.66 -0.03 -2.84
C ASP A 157 16.10 1.39 -2.69
N VAL A 158 14.79 1.54 -2.59
CA VAL A 158 14.16 2.84 -2.38
C VAL A 158 14.53 3.41 -1.01
N TYR A 159 14.51 2.59 0.03
CA TYR A 159 14.91 3.01 1.37
C TYR A 159 16.37 3.47 1.41
N GLU A 160 17.25 2.72 0.77
CA GLU A 160 18.67 3.06 0.73
C GLU A 160 18.89 4.42 0.05
N TYR A 161 18.11 4.70 -1.00
CA TYR A 161 18.19 5.98 -1.70
C TYR A 161 17.66 7.14 -0.85
N LEU A 162 16.55 6.93 -0.16
CA LEU A 162 15.92 7.97 0.67
C LEU A 162 16.67 8.16 1.99
#